data_f2d2e430f6be7b1a5cf88a9746349b87
#
_entry.id   f2d2e430f6be7b1a5cf88a9746349b87
#
_cell.length_a   1.000
_cell.length_b   1.000
_cell.length_c   1.000
_cell.angle_alpha   90.00
_cell.angle_beta   90.00
_cell.angle_gamma   90.00
#
_symmetry.space_group_name_H-M   'P 1'
#
loop_
_entity.id
_entity.type
_entity.pdbx_description
1 polymer ?
#
loop_
_entity_poly.entity_id
_entity_poly.type
_entity_poly.pdbx_seq_one_letter_code
_entity_poly.pdbx_strand_id
1 'polypeptide(L)'
;TPIMKFLSIPLLLFFFSFSFQTFAQETTTLPETTNDSIILLTPTAGPTFRPFVIPTSLPPIKAPTIRKTSVNTLGISNWIKKNKLGFDITQIAFVNWNAGGTSSISGLVKGNFTRVYTRENYKWQNELIFRYGLNKQDGIELRKTDDAVLINSTFGYRKDTLTNWYYSAKFNFNTQFTDGYSYPNKEVAISRAFAPAYVFIGLGAEKFDKKKNYSYYISPFTSKTTLVLDQTLANQGAFGVDEAIYDRNGILVKNGKRSRSELGFLFSYQIKKEIFKNIHLDNRLSLYSDYINR
;
A
#
# COMPACT_ATOMS: atom_id res chain seq x y z
N THR A 1 15.01 -47.78 30.52
CA THR A 1 13.91 -46.80 30.49
C THR A 1 14.39 -45.60 29.66
N PRO A 2 13.89 -45.38 28.45
CA PRO A 2 14.25 -44.20 27.66
C PRO A 2 13.42 -43.00 28.11
N ILE A 3 14.11 -41.94 28.49
CA ILE A 3 13.53 -40.63 28.82
C ILE A 3 13.12 -39.95 27.50
N MET A 4 11.80 -39.82 27.32
CA MET A 4 11.22 -39.04 26.23
C MET A 4 11.54 -37.55 26.48
N LYS A 5 12.45 -36.97 25.69
CA LYS A 5 12.67 -35.53 25.66
C LYS A 5 11.49 -34.88 24.94
N PHE A 6 10.64 -34.16 25.67
CA PHE A 6 9.63 -33.27 25.09
C PHE A 6 10.32 -32.17 24.30
N LEU A 7 10.04 -32.13 23.01
CA LEU A 7 10.48 -31.09 22.10
C LEU A 7 9.65 -29.82 22.39
N SER A 8 10.21 -28.88 23.14
CA SER A 8 9.60 -27.57 23.33
C SER A 8 9.72 -26.76 22.03
N ILE A 9 8.61 -26.61 21.35
CA ILE A 9 8.48 -25.71 20.19
C ILE A 9 8.41 -24.27 20.75
N PRO A 10 9.36 -23.39 20.52
CA PRO A 10 9.18 -21.99 20.84
C PRO A 10 8.19 -21.40 19.84
N LEU A 11 6.96 -21.21 20.29
CA LEU A 11 5.92 -20.44 19.59
C LEU A 11 6.35 -18.97 19.62
N LEU A 12 7.00 -18.50 18.58
CA LEU A 12 7.37 -17.10 18.42
C LEU A 12 6.11 -16.32 18.06
N LEU A 13 5.43 -15.81 19.10
CA LEU A 13 4.29 -14.90 18.97
C LEU A 13 4.79 -13.57 18.39
N PHE A 14 4.61 -13.36 17.11
CA PHE A 14 4.76 -12.05 16.48
C PHE A 14 3.55 -11.16 16.81
N PHE A 15 3.86 -9.99 17.30
CA PHE A 15 2.96 -8.94 17.73
C PHE A 15 1.79 -8.68 16.77
N PHE A 16 0.58 -8.69 17.32
CA PHE A 16 -0.64 -8.19 16.72
C PHE A 16 -0.58 -6.67 16.63
N SER A 17 -0.42 -6.10 15.46
CA SER A 17 -0.79 -4.70 15.22
C SER A 17 -2.24 -4.65 14.75
N PHE A 18 -3.16 -4.40 15.67
CA PHE A 18 -4.53 -4.02 15.35
C PHE A 18 -4.54 -2.54 14.93
N SER A 19 -4.63 -2.28 13.64
CA SER A 19 -4.97 -0.94 13.16
C SER A 19 -6.48 -0.83 13.01
N PHE A 20 -7.16 -0.24 13.99
CA PHE A 20 -8.53 0.22 13.83
C PHE A 20 -8.50 1.56 13.09
N GLN A 21 -8.85 1.56 11.81
CA GLN A 21 -9.19 2.80 11.10
C GLN A 21 -10.70 3.04 11.27
N THR A 22 -11.07 3.85 12.22
CA THR A 22 -12.41 4.43 12.30
C THR A 22 -12.44 5.65 11.39
N PHE A 23 -13.09 5.51 10.24
CA PHE A 23 -13.52 6.68 9.47
C PHE A 23 -14.79 7.22 10.12
N ALA A 24 -14.65 8.24 10.95
CA ALA A 24 -15.77 9.08 11.33
C ALA A 24 -16.08 9.96 10.12
N GLN A 25 -17.21 9.71 9.46
CA GLN A 25 -17.78 10.63 8.50
C GLN A 25 -18.41 11.77 9.31
N GLU A 26 -17.77 12.91 9.38
CA GLU A 26 -18.40 14.14 9.85
C GLU A 26 -19.56 14.46 8.92
N THR A 27 -20.76 14.25 9.42
CA THR A 27 -21.98 14.79 8.81
C THR A 27 -21.94 16.28 9.04
N THR A 28 -21.59 17.04 8.03
CA THR A 28 -21.71 18.49 8.05
C THR A 28 -23.20 18.80 8.12
N THR A 29 -23.71 19.04 9.32
CA THR A 29 -25.02 19.66 9.52
C THR A 29 -24.89 21.09 9.05
N LEU A 30 -25.64 21.43 7.99
CA LEU A 30 -25.88 22.81 7.57
C LEU A 30 -26.37 23.60 8.77
N PRO A 31 -25.87 24.83 9.00
CA PRO A 31 -26.37 25.66 10.08
C PRO A 31 -27.84 25.99 9.84
N GLU A 32 -28.64 25.72 10.85
CA GLU A 32 -30.02 26.14 10.95
C GLU A 32 -30.09 27.66 10.84
N THR A 33 -30.76 28.14 9.80
CA THR A 33 -31.02 29.57 9.60
C THR A 33 -31.94 30.04 10.72
N THR A 34 -31.38 30.77 11.66
CA THR A 34 -32.15 31.59 12.59
C THR A 34 -32.93 32.66 11.83
N ASN A 35 -34.25 32.64 11.99
CA ASN A 35 -35.15 33.67 11.54
C ASN A 35 -34.79 34.99 12.19
N ASP A 36 -34.22 35.93 11.45
CA ASP A 36 -34.18 37.33 11.81
C ASP A 36 -34.74 38.17 10.68
N SER A 37 -35.87 38.80 11.04
CA SER A 37 -36.43 40.08 10.56
C SER A 37 -36.62 40.27 9.04
N ILE A 38 -37.86 40.05 8.63
CA ILE A 38 -38.37 40.51 7.33
C ILE A 38 -38.33 42.04 7.31
N ILE A 39 -37.36 42.61 6.59
CA ILE A 39 -37.41 44.01 6.15
C ILE A 39 -38.22 44.05 4.86
N LEU A 40 -39.42 44.61 4.94
CA LEU A 40 -40.29 44.86 3.79
C LEU A 40 -39.68 45.98 2.94
N LEU A 41 -38.96 45.62 1.89
CA LEU A 41 -38.52 46.57 0.85
C LEU A 41 -39.64 46.69 -0.18
N THR A 42 -40.17 47.90 -0.33
CA THR A 42 -41.13 48.28 -1.39
C THR A 42 -40.54 47.97 -2.77
N PRO A 43 -41.32 47.41 -3.70
CA PRO A 43 -40.82 47.06 -5.03
C PRO A 43 -40.53 48.31 -5.86
N THR A 44 -39.28 48.57 -6.16
CA THR A 44 -38.86 49.47 -7.20
C THR A 44 -39.15 48.81 -8.56
N ALA A 45 -39.89 49.58 -9.45
CA ALA A 45 -40.30 49.11 -10.77
C ALA A 45 -39.08 48.49 -11.54
N GLY A 46 -39.11 47.19 -11.78
CA GLY A 46 -38.13 46.50 -12.58
C GLY A 46 -38.26 46.81 -14.08
N PRO A 47 -37.19 46.65 -14.85
CA PRO A 47 -37.20 46.89 -16.29
C PRO A 47 -38.22 45.98 -16.99
N THR A 48 -39.02 46.60 -17.86
CA THR A 48 -40.03 45.92 -18.69
C THR A 48 -39.34 44.89 -19.60
N PHE A 49 -39.61 43.62 -19.33
CA PHE A 49 -39.21 42.54 -20.23
C PHE A 49 -39.95 42.66 -21.56
N ARG A 50 -39.23 42.90 -22.65
CA ARG A 50 -39.79 42.72 -23.97
C ARG A 50 -39.97 41.22 -24.22
N PRO A 51 -41.17 40.75 -24.66
CA PRO A 51 -41.32 39.33 -24.97
C PRO A 51 -40.39 38.95 -26.13
N PHE A 52 -39.60 37.89 -25.89
CA PHE A 52 -38.75 37.27 -26.90
C PHE A 52 -39.66 36.59 -27.92
N VAL A 53 -39.72 37.09 -29.14
CA VAL A 53 -40.46 36.48 -30.24
C VAL A 53 -39.69 35.28 -30.73
N ILE A 54 -40.14 34.08 -30.46
CA ILE A 54 -39.58 32.86 -31.01
C ILE A 54 -39.93 32.78 -32.48
N PRO A 55 -38.97 32.74 -33.40
CA PRO A 55 -39.29 32.57 -34.83
C PRO A 55 -39.96 31.22 -35.06
N THR A 56 -41.10 31.23 -35.67
CA THR A 56 -42.01 30.08 -35.86
C THR A 56 -41.54 29.06 -36.90
N SER A 57 -40.37 29.25 -37.50
CA SER A 57 -39.79 28.30 -38.45
C SER A 57 -38.31 28.09 -38.16
N LEU A 58 -37.98 27.00 -37.49
CA LEU A 58 -36.62 26.51 -37.48
C LEU A 58 -36.31 25.85 -38.84
N PRO A 59 -35.17 26.14 -39.46
CA PRO A 59 -34.77 25.40 -40.66
C PRO A 59 -34.70 23.89 -40.36
N PRO A 60 -35.06 23.03 -41.34
CA PRO A 60 -35.05 21.60 -41.08
C PRO A 60 -33.62 21.14 -40.67
N ILE A 61 -33.51 20.60 -39.45
CA ILE A 61 -32.29 20.03 -38.95
C ILE A 61 -32.00 18.81 -39.81
N LYS A 62 -31.00 18.87 -40.71
CA LYS A 62 -30.50 17.67 -41.39
C LYS A 62 -30.02 16.72 -40.32
N ALA A 63 -30.68 15.55 -40.23
CA ALA A 63 -30.25 14.50 -39.34
C ALA A 63 -28.74 14.23 -39.59
N PRO A 64 -27.92 14.17 -38.53
CA PRO A 64 -26.51 13.87 -38.70
C PRO A 64 -26.39 12.50 -39.38
N THR A 65 -25.75 12.48 -40.53
CA THR A 65 -25.39 11.23 -41.18
C THR A 65 -24.50 10.43 -40.23
N ILE A 66 -25.05 9.43 -39.56
CA ILE A 66 -24.28 8.52 -38.74
C ILE A 66 -23.31 7.82 -39.69
N ARG A 67 -22.07 8.34 -39.79
CA ARG A 67 -20.99 7.54 -40.35
C ARG A 67 -20.94 6.28 -39.49
N LYS A 68 -21.27 5.12 -40.10
CA LYS A 68 -20.93 3.84 -39.53
C LYS A 68 -19.42 3.82 -39.39
N THR A 69 -18.93 4.32 -38.26
CA THR A 69 -17.57 4.07 -37.84
C THR A 69 -17.48 2.56 -37.74
N SER A 70 -16.71 1.92 -38.62
CA SER A 70 -16.38 0.53 -38.44
C SER A 70 -15.89 0.40 -37.00
N VAL A 71 -16.69 -0.27 -36.16
CA VAL A 71 -16.22 -0.68 -34.85
C VAL A 71 -15.10 -1.64 -35.18
N ASN A 72 -13.86 -1.14 -35.19
CA ASN A 72 -12.71 -2.01 -35.07
C ASN A 72 -13.00 -2.81 -33.80
N THR A 73 -13.29 -4.08 -33.97
CA THR A 73 -13.29 -5.07 -32.92
C THR A 73 -11.84 -5.17 -32.44
N LEU A 74 -11.38 -4.13 -31.74
CA LEU A 74 -10.16 -4.18 -30.97
C LEU A 74 -10.40 -5.34 -30.00
N GLY A 75 -9.69 -6.43 -30.24
CA GLY A 75 -9.85 -7.64 -29.44
C GLY A 75 -9.86 -7.26 -27.97
N ILE A 76 -10.90 -7.71 -27.23
CA ILE A 76 -11.08 -7.40 -25.81
C ILE A 76 -9.79 -7.79 -25.12
N SER A 77 -9.07 -6.77 -24.64
CA SER A 77 -7.80 -7.01 -23.96
C SER A 77 -8.07 -7.73 -22.65
N ASN A 78 -7.43 -8.86 -22.42
CA ASN A 78 -7.47 -9.58 -21.15
C ASN A 78 -6.73 -8.85 -20.02
N TRP A 79 -6.14 -7.69 -20.29
CA TRP A 79 -5.43 -6.87 -19.35
C TRP A 79 -6.27 -5.73 -18.80
N ILE A 80 -6.35 -5.66 -17.47
CA ILE A 80 -6.85 -4.49 -16.73
C ILE A 80 -5.63 -3.70 -16.23
N LYS A 81 -5.59 -2.41 -16.58
CA LYS A 81 -4.50 -1.50 -16.19
C LYS A 81 -5.08 -0.42 -15.28
N LYS A 82 -4.47 -0.22 -14.12
CA LYS A 82 -4.82 0.87 -13.18
C LYS A 82 -3.55 1.61 -12.80
N ASN A 83 -3.58 2.93 -12.91
CA ASN A 83 -2.51 3.82 -12.47
C ASN A 83 -3.11 4.79 -11.47
N LYS A 84 -2.46 4.93 -10.32
CA LYS A 84 -2.82 5.93 -9.31
C LYS A 84 -1.54 6.66 -8.94
N LEU A 85 -1.57 7.97 -9.08
CA LEU A 85 -0.55 8.88 -8.57
C LEU A 85 -1.23 9.76 -7.53
N GLY A 86 -0.55 10.02 -6.44
CA GLY A 86 -1.03 10.87 -5.38
C GLY A 86 0.08 11.74 -4.82
N PHE A 87 -0.29 12.95 -4.44
CA PHE A 87 0.55 13.87 -3.72
C PHE A 87 -0.27 14.43 -2.57
N ASP A 88 0.17 14.15 -1.33
CA ASP A 88 -0.48 14.61 -0.12
C ASP A 88 0.41 15.67 0.52
N ILE A 89 -0.18 16.82 0.88
CA ILE A 89 0.47 17.85 1.70
C ILE A 89 -0.34 17.98 2.98
N THR A 90 0.33 17.93 4.11
CA THR A 90 -0.26 18.19 5.42
C THR A 90 0.51 19.29 6.10
N GLN A 91 -0.18 20.34 6.54
CA GLN A 91 0.38 21.44 7.32
C GLN A 91 -0.33 21.52 8.65
N ILE A 92 0.43 21.60 9.72
CA ILE A 92 -0.05 21.86 11.08
C ILE A 92 0.63 23.16 11.53
N ALA A 93 -0.15 24.15 11.92
CA ALA A 93 0.37 25.43 12.41
C ALA A 93 -0.20 25.71 13.81
N PHE A 94 0.67 26.02 14.75
CA PHE A 94 0.33 26.47 16.09
C PHE A 94 0.67 27.96 16.21
N VAL A 95 -0.36 28.78 16.44
CA VAL A 95 -0.20 30.22 16.62
C VAL A 95 -0.76 30.58 17.99
N ASN A 96 0.04 31.22 18.85
CA ASN A 96 -0.33 31.61 20.22
C ASN A 96 -0.91 30.45 21.05
N TRP A 97 -0.38 29.24 20.86
CA TRP A 97 -0.83 28.03 21.54
C TRP A 97 0.06 27.72 22.74
N ASN A 98 -0.49 27.81 23.97
CA ASN A 98 0.29 27.68 25.23
C ASN A 98 0.43 26.22 25.71
N ALA A 99 -0.33 25.28 25.16
CA ALA A 99 -0.35 23.87 25.62
C ALA A 99 0.73 22.97 24.97
N GLY A 100 1.68 23.58 24.25
CA GLY A 100 2.73 22.86 23.52
C GLY A 100 2.28 22.41 22.13
N GLY A 101 3.23 22.06 21.30
CA GLY A 101 3.05 21.67 19.91
C GLY A 101 4.10 22.32 19.02
N THR A 102 4.43 21.68 17.92
CA THR A 102 5.42 22.21 16.96
C THR A 102 4.76 22.25 15.58
N SER A 103 4.81 23.43 14.95
CA SER A 103 4.32 23.58 13.58
C SER A 103 5.11 22.70 12.64
N SER A 104 4.44 22.08 11.67
CA SER A 104 5.08 21.19 10.73
C SER A 104 4.42 21.21 9.37
N ILE A 105 5.19 20.87 8.34
CA ILE A 105 4.71 20.61 6.98
C ILE A 105 5.24 19.26 6.52
N SER A 106 4.37 18.44 5.96
CA SER A 106 4.71 17.12 5.40
C SER A 106 4.27 17.06 3.95
N GLY A 107 5.08 16.39 3.13
CA GLY A 107 4.75 16.03 1.76
C GLY A 107 4.92 14.53 1.55
N LEU A 108 3.98 13.88 0.88
CA LEU A 108 4.05 12.47 0.49
C LEU A 108 3.70 12.32 -0.98
N VAL A 109 4.63 11.82 -1.77
CA VAL A 109 4.39 11.35 -3.15
C VAL A 109 4.18 9.85 -3.11
N LYS A 110 3.14 9.38 -3.79
CA LYS A 110 2.80 7.95 -3.87
C LYS A 110 2.33 7.55 -5.25
N GLY A 111 2.72 6.37 -5.69
CA GLY A 111 2.27 5.79 -6.94
C GLY A 111 1.89 4.33 -6.75
N ASN A 112 0.82 3.91 -7.43
CA ASN A 112 0.40 2.51 -7.50
C ASN A 112 0.02 2.18 -8.95
N PHE A 113 0.72 1.22 -9.52
CA PHE A 113 0.54 0.76 -10.88
C PHE A 113 0.17 -0.72 -10.87
N THR A 114 -1.07 -1.02 -11.22
CA THR A 114 -1.59 -2.39 -11.22
C THR A 114 -1.82 -2.86 -12.64
N ARG A 115 -1.43 -4.09 -12.92
CA ARG A 115 -1.66 -4.81 -14.19
C ARG A 115 -2.22 -6.18 -13.86
N VAL A 116 -3.44 -6.44 -14.31
CA VAL A 116 -4.10 -7.72 -14.08
C VAL A 116 -4.44 -8.34 -15.43
N TYR A 117 -3.88 -9.49 -15.70
CA TYR A 117 -4.26 -10.36 -16.81
C TYR A 117 -5.20 -11.43 -16.29
N THR A 118 -6.30 -11.65 -17.00
CA THR A 118 -7.23 -12.74 -16.67
C THR A 118 -7.71 -13.40 -17.96
N ARG A 119 -7.52 -14.71 -18.06
CA ARG A 119 -8.02 -15.52 -19.16
C ARG A 119 -8.38 -16.91 -18.63
N GLU A 120 -9.64 -17.31 -18.79
CA GLU A 120 -10.14 -18.63 -18.39
C GLU A 120 -9.59 -19.12 -17.04
N ASN A 121 -8.56 -19.94 -17.07
CA ASN A 121 -7.95 -20.59 -15.91
C ASN A 121 -6.73 -19.84 -15.35
N TYR A 122 -6.30 -18.77 -15.98
CA TYR A 122 -5.09 -18.03 -15.61
C TYR A 122 -5.43 -16.65 -15.07
N LYS A 123 -4.74 -16.26 -14.01
CA LYS A 123 -4.74 -14.90 -13.47
C LYS A 123 -3.31 -14.49 -13.15
N TRP A 124 -2.88 -13.36 -13.67
CA TRP A 124 -1.58 -12.80 -13.35
C TRP A 124 -1.74 -11.34 -12.94
N GLN A 125 -1.41 -11.06 -11.71
CA GLN A 125 -1.52 -9.72 -11.11
C GLN A 125 -0.13 -9.21 -10.78
N ASN A 126 0.19 -8.03 -11.28
CA ASN A 126 1.41 -7.31 -10.99
C ASN A 126 1.06 -5.96 -10.40
N GLU A 127 1.79 -5.55 -9.40
CA GLU A 127 1.63 -4.27 -8.72
C GLU A 127 2.99 -3.68 -8.41
N LEU A 128 3.19 -2.43 -8.79
CA LEU A 128 4.31 -1.60 -8.39
C LEU A 128 3.77 -0.47 -7.53
N ILE A 129 4.30 -0.36 -6.33
CA ILE A 129 4.00 0.73 -5.39
C ILE A 129 5.29 1.46 -5.10
N PHE A 130 5.25 2.79 -5.16
CA PHE A 130 6.31 3.60 -4.60
C PHE A 130 5.74 4.68 -3.69
N ARG A 131 6.48 5.05 -2.67
CA ARG A 131 6.17 6.12 -1.73
C ARG A 131 7.43 6.83 -1.34
N TYR A 132 7.33 8.16 -1.24
CA TYR A 132 8.40 8.99 -0.71
C TYR A 132 7.82 10.16 0.06
N GLY A 133 8.15 10.23 1.33
CA GLY A 133 7.62 11.22 2.25
C GLY A 133 8.71 12.00 2.96
N LEU A 134 8.46 13.29 3.14
CA LEU A 134 9.31 14.21 3.86
C LEU A 134 8.47 14.98 4.88
N ASN A 135 9.08 15.33 6.01
CA ASN A 135 8.48 16.20 7.03
C ASN A 135 9.51 17.25 7.49
N LYS A 136 9.05 18.47 7.60
CA LYS A 136 9.78 19.59 8.21
C LYS A 136 8.99 20.12 9.40
N GLN A 137 9.61 20.16 10.57
CA GLN A 137 9.07 20.78 11.78
C GLN A 137 9.88 22.03 12.13
N ASP A 138 9.26 22.97 12.83
CA ASP A 138 9.95 24.14 13.32
C ASP A 138 11.07 23.76 14.28
N GLY A 139 12.25 24.35 14.10
CA GLY A 139 13.44 24.03 14.88
C GLY A 139 14.09 22.69 14.58
N ILE A 140 13.52 21.87 13.67
CA ILE A 140 14.04 20.56 13.32
C ILE A 140 14.31 20.51 11.81
N GLU A 141 15.40 19.86 11.40
CA GLU A 141 15.73 19.69 10.00
C GLU A 141 14.73 18.80 9.24
N LEU A 142 14.76 18.92 7.92
CA LEU A 142 13.97 18.07 7.04
C LEU A 142 14.28 16.59 7.27
N ARG A 143 13.23 15.79 7.49
CA ARG A 143 13.34 14.35 7.76
C ARG A 143 12.56 13.55 6.76
N LYS A 144 13.12 12.41 6.40
CA LYS A 144 12.42 11.39 5.63
C LYS A 144 11.42 10.67 6.53
N THR A 145 10.17 10.54 6.08
CA THR A 145 9.07 9.90 6.82
C THR A 145 8.59 8.61 6.16
N ASP A 146 8.75 8.50 4.84
CA ASP A 146 8.42 7.29 4.08
C ASP A 146 9.42 7.14 2.93
N ASP A 147 9.75 5.90 2.58
CA ASP A 147 10.64 5.57 1.47
C ASP A 147 10.46 4.09 1.15
N ALA A 148 9.69 3.78 0.13
CA ALA A 148 9.40 2.40 -0.21
C ALA A 148 9.20 2.21 -1.71
N VAL A 149 9.80 1.14 -2.23
CA VAL A 149 9.52 0.56 -3.54
C VAL A 149 9.12 -0.89 -3.34
N LEU A 150 7.86 -1.22 -3.70
CA LEU A 150 7.33 -2.57 -3.59
C LEU A 150 6.92 -3.07 -4.97
N ILE A 151 7.35 -4.27 -5.31
CA ILE A 151 6.94 -4.98 -6.52
C ILE A 151 6.27 -6.28 -6.06
N ASN A 152 5.00 -6.45 -6.41
CA ASN A 152 4.24 -7.64 -6.12
C ASN A 152 3.82 -8.30 -7.44
N SER A 153 4.08 -9.58 -7.59
CA SER A 153 3.62 -10.36 -8.72
C SER A 153 3.00 -11.65 -8.22
N THR A 154 1.78 -11.93 -8.63
CA THR A 154 1.07 -13.18 -8.29
C THR A 154 0.54 -13.79 -9.57
N PHE A 155 1.05 -14.96 -9.90
CA PHE A 155 0.53 -15.80 -10.96
C PHE A 155 -0.31 -16.92 -10.36
N GLY A 156 -1.52 -17.12 -10.87
CA GLY A 156 -2.44 -18.16 -10.41
C GLY A 156 -2.98 -18.96 -11.58
N TYR A 157 -3.03 -20.28 -11.42
CA TYR A 157 -3.67 -21.23 -12.31
C TYR A 157 -4.73 -22.02 -11.57
N ARG A 158 -5.91 -22.18 -12.16
CA ARG A 158 -6.97 -23.07 -11.64
C ARG A 158 -7.33 -24.13 -12.65
N LYS A 159 -7.68 -25.32 -12.17
CA LYS A 159 -8.01 -26.46 -13.03
C LYS A 159 -9.26 -26.22 -13.86
N ASP A 160 -10.27 -25.63 -13.25
CA ASP A 160 -11.55 -25.31 -13.88
C ASP A 160 -12.07 -23.94 -13.41
N THR A 161 -13.08 -23.40 -14.11
CA THR A 161 -13.65 -22.09 -13.82
C THR A 161 -14.63 -22.07 -12.64
N LEU A 162 -15.04 -23.23 -12.15
CA LEU A 162 -16.00 -23.37 -11.03
C LEU A 162 -15.27 -23.28 -9.67
N THR A 163 -13.99 -23.69 -9.63
CA THR A 163 -13.20 -23.62 -8.41
C THR A 163 -12.72 -22.22 -8.11
N ASN A 164 -12.68 -21.88 -6.82
CA ASN A 164 -12.06 -20.65 -6.30
C ASN A 164 -10.63 -20.88 -5.81
N TRP A 165 -10.09 -22.07 -6.01
CA TRP A 165 -8.70 -22.41 -5.68
C TRP A 165 -7.79 -22.24 -6.88
N TYR A 166 -6.63 -21.60 -6.64
CA TYR A 166 -5.57 -21.40 -7.62
C TYR A 166 -4.28 -21.99 -7.09
N TYR A 167 -3.56 -22.71 -7.91
CA TYR A 167 -2.12 -22.92 -7.70
C TYR A 167 -1.44 -21.59 -7.98
N SER A 168 -0.66 -21.10 -7.02
CA SER A 168 -0.13 -19.73 -7.06
C SER A 168 1.37 -19.70 -6.90
N ALA A 169 2.03 -18.93 -7.75
CA ALA A 169 3.39 -18.46 -7.56
C ALA A 169 3.36 -16.97 -7.21
N LYS A 170 3.96 -16.61 -6.08
CA LYS A 170 4.05 -15.22 -5.61
C LYS A 170 5.50 -14.76 -5.56
N PHE A 171 5.71 -13.55 -6.04
CA PHE A 171 6.97 -12.82 -5.92
C PHE A 171 6.68 -11.47 -5.27
N ASN A 172 7.43 -11.15 -4.24
CA ASN A 172 7.39 -9.83 -3.61
C ASN A 172 8.83 -9.31 -3.47
N PHE A 173 9.03 -8.08 -3.85
CA PHE A 173 10.26 -7.35 -3.64
C PHE A 173 9.93 -6.05 -2.93
N ASN A 174 10.64 -5.75 -1.85
CA ASN A 174 10.47 -4.54 -1.06
C ASN A 174 11.83 -3.97 -0.72
N THR A 175 12.02 -2.68 -1.00
CA THR A 175 13.23 -1.95 -0.66
C THR A 175 12.94 -0.46 -0.48
N GLN A 176 13.95 0.28 -0.07
CA GLN A 176 14.02 1.73 -0.08
C GLN A 176 15.07 2.21 -1.08
N PHE A 177 15.04 3.47 -1.46
CA PHE A 177 15.95 4.02 -2.49
C PHE A 177 16.78 5.22 -2.03
N THR A 178 16.56 5.74 -0.81
CA THR A 178 17.37 6.80 -0.22
C THR A 178 17.91 6.39 1.15
N ASP A 179 18.92 7.11 1.64
CA ASP A 179 19.51 6.87 2.95
C ASP A 179 18.51 7.19 4.06
N GLY A 180 18.51 6.37 5.09
CA GLY A 180 17.76 6.58 6.33
C GLY A 180 18.70 6.84 7.49
N TYR A 181 18.26 7.69 8.44
CA TYR A 181 19.06 8.13 9.59
C TYR A 181 18.29 7.99 10.90
N SER A 182 19.02 7.76 11.99
CA SER A 182 18.48 7.83 13.35
C SER A 182 18.61 9.27 13.86
N TYR A 183 17.64 10.11 13.53
CA TYR A 183 17.67 11.51 13.92
C TYR A 183 17.77 11.73 15.43
N PRO A 184 18.55 12.74 15.90
CA PRO A 184 19.15 13.85 15.13
C PRO A 184 20.44 13.50 14.39
N ASN A 185 21.03 12.32 14.61
CA ASN A 185 22.28 11.92 13.96
C ASN A 185 22.04 11.65 12.46
N LYS A 186 22.84 12.31 11.62
CA LYS A 186 22.88 12.16 10.15
C LYS A 186 24.25 11.73 9.62
N GLU A 187 25.23 11.53 10.50
CA GLU A 187 26.58 11.13 10.09
C GLU A 187 26.62 9.66 9.67
N VAL A 188 25.84 8.83 10.37
CA VAL A 188 25.79 7.39 10.12
C VAL A 188 24.40 7.01 9.63
N ALA A 189 24.33 6.56 8.36
CA ALA A 189 23.11 6.02 7.82
C ALA A 189 22.78 4.67 8.47
N ILE A 190 21.52 4.49 8.90
CA ILE A 190 21.02 3.22 9.44
C ILE A 190 20.42 2.33 8.36
N SER A 191 20.19 2.88 7.16
CA SER A 191 19.73 2.17 5.97
C SER A 191 20.13 2.95 4.73
N ARG A 192 20.28 2.25 3.59
CA ARG A 192 20.65 2.82 2.29
C ARG A 192 19.84 2.19 1.17
N ALA A 193 20.02 2.66 -0.05
CA ALA A 193 19.40 2.06 -1.23
C ALA A 193 19.73 0.55 -1.28
N PHE A 194 18.71 -0.30 -1.39
CA PHE A 194 18.82 -1.76 -1.34
C PHE A 194 19.52 -2.34 -0.09
N ALA A 195 19.54 -1.58 0.97
CA ALA A 195 20.06 -2.01 2.28
C ALA A 195 19.12 -1.48 3.40
N PRO A 196 17.98 -2.21 3.68
CA PRO A 196 17.67 -3.57 3.21
C PRO A 196 16.90 -3.63 1.88
N ALA A 197 17.00 -4.79 1.21
CA ALA A 197 16.01 -5.24 0.24
C ALA A 197 15.50 -6.64 0.62
N TYR A 198 14.21 -6.86 0.52
CA TYR A 198 13.57 -8.12 0.85
C TYR A 198 12.97 -8.75 -0.40
N VAL A 199 13.29 -10.01 -0.64
CA VAL A 199 12.75 -10.81 -1.73
C VAL A 199 11.97 -11.98 -1.14
N PHE A 200 10.71 -12.13 -1.56
CA PHE A 200 9.91 -13.30 -1.24
C PHE A 200 9.50 -14.02 -2.52
N ILE A 201 9.70 -15.33 -2.53
CA ILE A 201 9.22 -16.21 -3.60
C ILE A 201 8.46 -17.36 -2.93
N GLY A 202 7.16 -17.46 -3.19
CA GLY A 202 6.31 -18.48 -2.60
C GLY A 202 5.57 -19.29 -3.66
N LEU A 203 5.60 -20.62 -3.51
CA LEU A 203 4.84 -21.56 -4.33
C LEU A 203 3.79 -22.23 -3.45
N GLY A 204 2.52 -22.17 -3.84
CA GLY A 204 1.44 -22.66 -3.00
C GLY A 204 0.07 -22.64 -3.65
N ALA A 205 -0.96 -22.61 -2.82
CA ALA A 205 -2.35 -22.53 -3.23
C ALA A 205 -3.01 -21.30 -2.61
N GLU A 206 -3.84 -20.62 -3.42
CA GLU A 206 -4.63 -19.46 -3.00
C GLU A 206 -6.11 -19.71 -3.24
N LYS A 207 -6.92 -19.38 -2.25
CA LYS A 207 -8.38 -19.33 -2.38
C LYS A 207 -8.84 -17.90 -2.25
N PHE A 208 -9.65 -17.47 -3.19
CA PHE A 208 -10.23 -16.14 -3.16
C PHE A 208 -11.74 -16.20 -3.37
N ASP A 209 -12.51 -15.70 -2.42
CA ASP A 209 -13.96 -15.57 -2.53
C ASP A 209 -14.34 -14.08 -2.62
N LYS A 210 -14.73 -13.66 -3.83
CA LYS A 210 -15.16 -12.29 -4.10
C LYS A 210 -16.44 -11.89 -3.39
N LYS A 211 -17.35 -12.83 -3.15
CA LYS A 211 -18.65 -12.55 -2.51
C LYS A 211 -18.49 -12.29 -1.03
N LYS A 212 -17.62 -13.05 -0.39
CA LYS A 212 -17.36 -12.98 1.05
C LYS A 212 -16.15 -12.12 1.39
N ASN A 213 -15.42 -11.59 0.39
CA ASN A 213 -14.22 -10.76 0.52
C ASN A 213 -13.16 -11.35 1.47
N TYR A 214 -12.87 -12.65 1.31
CA TYR A 214 -11.75 -13.26 1.99
C TYR A 214 -10.78 -13.94 1.02
N SER A 215 -9.53 -14.05 1.44
CA SER A 215 -8.52 -14.83 0.75
C SER A 215 -7.66 -15.61 1.73
N TYR A 216 -7.26 -16.81 1.32
CA TYR A 216 -6.27 -17.63 1.98
C TYR A 216 -5.14 -17.91 1.01
N TYR A 217 -3.92 -17.90 1.52
CA TYR A 217 -2.75 -18.36 0.79
C TYR A 217 -1.94 -19.30 1.68
N ILE A 218 -1.65 -20.47 1.17
CA ILE A 218 -0.87 -21.50 1.83
C ILE A 218 0.31 -21.82 0.93
N SER A 219 1.51 -21.57 1.41
CA SER A 219 2.76 -21.82 0.67
C SER A 219 3.68 -22.69 1.50
N PRO A 220 3.80 -23.98 1.18
CA PRO A 220 4.74 -24.86 1.83
C PRO A 220 6.21 -24.55 1.47
N PHE A 221 6.43 -23.87 0.36
CA PHE A 221 7.75 -23.48 -0.11
C PHE A 221 7.80 -21.97 -0.32
N THR A 222 8.22 -21.25 0.73
CA THR A 222 8.45 -19.81 0.69
C THR A 222 9.91 -19.53 0.99
N SER A 223 10.62 -19.03 -0.01
CA SER A 223 11.96 -18.46 0.17
C SER A 223 11.83 -16.99 0.52
N LYS A 224 12.51 -16.59 1.58
CA LYS A 224 12.67 -15.21 2.01
C LYS A 224 14.15 -14.86 2.00
N THR A 225 14.55 -13.86 1.24
CA THR A 225 15.94 -13.40 1.18
C THR A 225 16.00 -11.94 1.60
N THR A 226 16.83 -11.66 2.59
CA THR A 226 17.21 -10.32 3.00
C THR A 226 18.53 -9.98 2.34
N LEU A 227 18.58 -8.85 1.63
CA LEU A 227 19.79 -8.32 0.99
C LEU A 227 20.18 -7.01 1.70
N VAL A 228 21.48 -6.86 1.98
CA VAL A 228 22.08 -5.64 2.54
C VAL A 228 23.27 -5.28 1.66
N LEU A 229 23.00 -4.55 0.57
CA LEU A 229 24.06 -4.31 -0.43
C LEU A 229 25.16 -3.34 0.05
N ASP A 230 24.89 -2.56 1.09
CA ASP A 230 25.92 -1.76 1.73
C ASP A 230 26.79 -2.61 2.68
N GLN A 231 28.12 -2.62 2.44
CA GLN A 231 29.03 -3.45 3.21
C GLN A 231 29.21 -2.97 4.65
N THR A 232 29.11 -1.67 4.90
CA THR A 232 29.22 -1.10 6.24
C THR A 232 28.07 -1.59 7.13
N LEU A 233 26.84 -1.53 6.60
CA LEU A 233 25.65 -2.05 7.28
C LEU A 233 25.72 -3.58 7.42
N ALA A 234 26.20 -4.28 6.40
CA ALA A 234 26.36 -5.73 6.46
C ALA A 234 27.38 -6.14 7.52
N ASN A 235 28.51 -5.39 7.67
CA ASN A 235 29.51 -5.64 8.69
C ASN A 235 28.99 -5.44 10.11
N GLN A 236 27.97 -4.60 10.28
CA GLN A 236 27.27 -4.37 11.56
C GLN A 236 26.20 -5.43 11.86
N GLY A 237 25.98 -6.40 10.98
CA GLY A 237 24.88 -7.38 11.11
C GLY A 237 23.50 -6.76 10.93
N ALA A 238 23.39 -5.59 10.28
CA ALA A 238 22.14 -4.89 10.11
C ALA A 238 21.10 -5.78 9.38
N PHE A 239 19.82 -5.64 9.75
CA PHE A 239 18.70 -6.39 9.18
C PHE A 239 18.80 -7.91 9.30
N GLY A 240 19.65 -8.40 10.25
CA GLY A 240 19.78 -9.81 10.59
C GLY A 240 20.67 -10.63 9.66
N VAL A 241 21.53 -10.01 8.87
CA VAL A 241 22.61 -10.71 8.17
C VAL A 241 23.76 -11.03 9.14
N ASP A 242 24.63 -11.97 8.80
CA ASP A 242 25.79 -12.30 9.63
C ASP A 242 26.77 -11.13 9.66
N GLU A 243 27.13 -10.69 10.85
CA GLU A 243 28.07 -9.60 11.06
C GLU A 243 29.50 -9.93 10.66
N ALA A 244 30.34 -8.92 10.57
CA ALA A 244 31.77 -9.06 10.33
C ALA A 244 32.48 -9.66 11.55
N ILE A 245 33.56 -10.39 11.30
CA ILE A 245 34.42 -10.96 12.33
C ILE A 245 35.68 -10.10 12.45
N TYR A 246 35.98 -9.65 13.65
CA TYR A 246 37.17 -8.90 13.99
C TYR A 246 38.07 -9.72 14.92
N ASP A 247 39.37 -9.50 14.84
CA ASP A 247 40.33 -10.09 15.78
C ASP A 247 40.33 -9.33 17.14
N ARG A 248 41.19 -9.81 18.06
CA ARG A 248 41.32 -9.17 19.39
C ARG A 248 41.84 -7.71 19.34
N ASN A 249 42.47 -7.33 18.24
CA ASN A 249 43.03 -6.01 18.00
C ASN A 249 42.07 -5.12 17.23
N GLY A 250 40.86 -5.56 16.92
CA GLY A 250 39.86 -4.83 16.15
C GLY A 250 40.13 -4.82 14.63
N ILE A 251 41.03 -5.68 14.14
CA ILE A 251 41.33 -5.80 12.71
C ILE A 251 40.27 -6.70 12.06
N LEU A 252 39.72 -6.27 10.93
CA LEU A 252 38.72 -7.01 10.17
C LEU A 252 39.33 -8.32 9.61
N VAL A 253 38.80 -9.44 10.08
CA VAL A 253 39.20 -10.78 9.61
C VAL A 253 38.31 -11.27 8.49
N LYS A 254 37.01 -11.03 8.62
CA LYS A 254 36.01 -11.46 7.63
C LYS A 254 34.88 -10.44 7.52
N ASN A 255 34.54 -10.07 6.30
CA ASN A 255 33.38 -9.21 6.05
C ASN A 255 32.06 -9.88 6.44
N GLY A 256 31.11 -9.09 6.91
CA GLY A 256 29.73 -9.50 7.12
C GLY A 256 29.08 -9.94 5.82
N LYS A 257 28.12 -10.83 5.93
CA LYS A 257 27.35 -11.29 4.77
C LYS A 257 26.37 -10.24 4.31
N ARG A 258 26.25 -10.06 2.99
CA ARG A 258 25.30 -9.14 2.37
C ARG A 258 23.92 -9.75 2.14
N SER A 259 23.75 -11.01 2.45
CA SER A 259 22.48 -11.70 2.25
C SER A 259 22.26 -12.76 3.31
N ARG A 260 20.98 -12.93 3.65
CA ARG A 260 20.46 -14.02 4.47
C ARG A 260 19.26 -14.63 3.76
N SER A 261 19.26 -15.92 3.55
CA SER A 261 18.16 -16.65 2.93
C SER A 261 17.53 -17.61 3.93
N GLU A 262 16.22 -17.64 3.93
CA GLU A 262 15.37 -18.50 4.74
C GLU A 262 14.44 -19.27 3.79
N LEU A 263 14.11 -20.50 4.14
CA LEU A 263 13.10 -21.30 3.43
C LEU A 263 12.09 -21.82 4.45
N GLY A 264 10.81 -21.61 4.19
CA GLY A 264 9.82 -21.95 5.19
C GLY A 264 8.41 -22.12 4.63
N PHE A 265 7.50 -22.32 5.58
CA PHE A 265 6.05 -22.36 5.37
C PHE A 265 5.47 -20.98 5.61
N LEU A 266 4.60 -20.54 4.70
CA LEU A 266 3.81 -19.30 4.85
C LEU A 266 2.32 -19.61 4.77
N PHE A 267 1.58 -19.16 5.78
CA PHE A 267 0.12 -19.05 5.75
C PHE A 267 -0.27 -17.59 5.81
N SER A 268 -1.12 -17.14 4.90
CA SER A 268 -1.69 -15.79 4.94
C SER A 268 -3.20 -15.85 4.79
N TYR A 269 -3.89 -15.07 5.59
CA TYR A 269 -5.33 -14.92 5.56
C TYR A 269 -5.69 -13.43 5.56
N GLN A 270 -6.63 -13.06 4.71
CA GLN A 270 -7.19 -11.70 4.69
C GLN A 270 -8.69 -11.77 4.60
N ILE A 271 -9.37 -10.93 5.37
CA ILE A 271 -10.81 -10.71 5.29
C ILE A 271 -11.09 -9.22 5.27
N LYS A 272 -12.02 -8.83 4.40
CA LYS A 272 -12.61 -7.47 4.36
C LYS A 272 -14.10 -7.62 4.44
N LYS A 273 -14.71 -7.21 5.54
CA LYS A 273 -16.15 -7.40 5.78
C LYS A 273 -16.74 -6.20 6.49
N GLU A 274 -17.92 -5.78 6.06
CA GLU A 274 -18.77 -4.93 6.87
C GLU A 274 -19.39 -5.80 7.98
N ILE A 275 -19.04 -5.51 9.22
CA ILE A 275 -19.51 -6.26 10.41
C ILE A 275 -20.77 -5.63 11.01
N PHE A 276 -20.89 -4.31 10.91
CA PHE A 276 -22.09 -3.54 11.26
C PHE A 276 -22.25 -2.42 10.24
N LYS A 277 -23.42 -1.78 10.19
CA LYS A 277 -23.67 -0.64 9.30
C LYS A 277 -22.57 0.42 9.49
N ASN A 278 -21.87 0.76 8.40
CA ASN A 278 -20.74 1.70 8.36
C ASN A 278 -19.49 1.29 9.17
N ILE A 279 -19.41 0.04 9.66
CA ILE A 279 -18.21 -0.47 10.34
C ILE A 279 -17.60 -1.59 9.49
N HIS A 280 -16.43 -1.32 8.95
CA HIS A 280 -15.69 -2.24 8.08
C HIS A 280 -14.50 -2.85 8.83
N LEU A 281 -14.39 -4.17 8.78
CA LEU A 281 -13.23 -4.92 9.26
C LEU A 281 -12.32 -5.23 8.08
N ASP A 282 -11.07 -4.77 8.12
CA ASP A 282 -9.99 -5.25 7.25
C ASP A 282 -8.93 -5.91 8.16
N ASN A 283 -8.89 -7.23 8.13
CA ASN A 283 -7.94 -8.00 8.94
C ASN A 283 -7.03 -8.80 8.02
N ARG A 284 -5.74 -8.79 8.32
CA ARG A 284 -4.72 -9.60 7.66
C ARG A 284 -3.86 -10.30 8.71
N LEU A 285 -3.75 -11.61 8.58
CA LEU A 285 -2.85 -12.44 9.36
C LEU A 285 -1.85 -13.10 8.42
N SER A 286 -0.56 -13.09 8.79
CA SER A 286 0.47 -13.84 8.10
C SER A 286 1.33 -14.55 9.13
N LEU A 287 1.48 -15.86 8.97
CA LEU A 287 2.29 -16.73 9.81
C LEU A 287 3.38 -17.33 8.94
N TYR A 288 4.63 -17.18 9.37
CA TYR A 288 5.79 -17.75 8.70
C TYR A 288 6.57 -18.62 9.68
N SER A 289 7.00 -19.78 9.22
CA SER A 289 7.86 -20.69 9.98
C SER A 289 9.04 -21.07 9.10
N ASP A 290 10.24 -20.75 9.57
CA ASP A 290 11.49 -21.11 8.89
C ASP A 290 11.79 -22.60 9.14
N TYR A 291 12.24 -23.32 8.12
CA TYR A 291 12.64 -24.71 8.20
C TYR A 291 14.12 -24.89 8.53
N ILE A 292 14.95 -23.88 8.21
CA ILE A 292 16.42 -23.99 8.20
C ILE A 292 17.02 -23.40 9.48
N ASN A 293 16.58 -22.19 9.87
CA ASN A 293 17.16 -21.44 10.98
C ASN A 293 16.23 -21.55 12.21
N ARG A 294 16.22 -22.72 12.85
CA ARG A 294 15.48 -22.99 14.07
C ARG A 294 16.30 -22.71 15.31
#